data_3fdea59e2ac1ddbf3a2fcaa68d974360
#
_entry.id   3fdea59e2ac1ddbf3a2fcaa68d974360
#
_cell.length_a   1.000
_cell.length_b   1.000
_cell.length_c   1.000
_cell.angle_alpha   90.00
_cell.angle_beta   90.00
_cell.angle_gamma   90.00
#
_symmetry.space_group_name_H-M   'P 1'
#
loop_
_entity.id
_entity.type
_entity.pdbx_description
1 polymer ?
#
loop_
_entity_poly.entity_id
_entity_poly.type
_entity_poly.pdbx_seq_one_letter_code
_entity_poly.pdbx_strand_id
1 'polypeptide(L)'
;MMGPRTEEACGEFAPDLPRWSYEELKLMGITEVLPAIPRLLRLRRTMVRAILERSPEAVVVVDSPDFHLGLVSRLRRTGYGGKTVCLATPTVWAWRSGRVRALRRDFDLCLPLFSFEHRYLAERGVNSRWAVHPLVEGLKGCRAPEALRRRTGGARVIALMPGSRRYDIRYHLERLMGAARILRDDGRLPIFSIAPGLSPALAAELRERLEGFETWDGEGRELMEAAEAVAGVSGTVAVEAMLLRRYMVVIYNGNAVSWAIARALVRIPYISIPNYLAGPPGTPLYPELLRGDARPERIVQELYRYTDDPAVRSEADRRMEEARAAMGAGDAAGFWAEAILP
;
A
#
# COMPACT_ATOMS: atom_id res chain seq x y z
N MET A 1 -15.56 15.85 8.51
CA MET A 1 -14.44 15.20 7.84
C MET A 1 -13.85 14.10 8.70
N MET A 2 -13.22 13.09 8.11
CA MET A 2 -12.62 11.97 8.83
C MET A 2 -11.34 11.55 8.08
N GLY A 3 -10.19 11.56 8.76
CA GLY A 3 -8.89 11.20 8.17
C GLY A 3 -7.76 11.27 9.19
N PRO A 4 -6.58 10.71 8.91
CA PRO A 4 -5.48 10.61 9.87
C PRO A 4 -4.82 11.96 10.23
N ARG A 5 -4.99 13.00 9.42
CA ARG A 5 -4.46 14.36 9.65
C ARG A 5 -5.53 15.44 9.51
N THR A 6 -6.79 15.10 9.82
CA THR A 6 -7.90 16.04 9.66
C THR A 6 -7.81 17.25 10.57
N GLU A 7 -7.15 17.17 11.71
CA GLU A 7 -7.00 18.30 12.62
C GLU A 7 -6.01 19.33 12.09
N GLU A 8 -4.89 18.89 11.50
CA GLU A 8 -3.90 19.79 10.90
C GLU A 8 -4.39 20.39 9.58
N ALA A 9 -4.92 19.55 8.67
CA ALA A 9 -5.32 20.01 7.33
C ALA A 9 -6.66 20.76 7.30
N CYS A 10 -7.57 20.54 8.26
CA CYS A 10 -8.92 21.06 8.24
C CYS A 10 -9.14 22.22 9.21
N GLY A 11 -8.26 22.42 10.18
CA GLY A 11 -8.31 23.57 11.10
C GLY A 11 -8.19 24.90 10.36
N GLU A 12 -7.41 24.88 9.30
CA GLU A 12 -7.11 26.07 8.49
C GLU A 12 -8.17 26.37 7.41
N PHE A 13 -8.72 25.31 6.77
CA PHE A 13 -9.60 25.47 5.61
C PHE A 13 -11.09 25.26 5.89
N ALA A 14 -11.46 24.59 6.99
CA ALA A 14 -12.87 24.30 7.28
C ALA A 14 -13.12 24.09 8.80
N PRO A 15 -12.99 25.14 9.62
CA PRO A 15 -13.08 25.04 11.09
C PRO A 15 -14.46 24.55 11.58
N ASP A 16 -15.52 24.84 10.85
CA ASP A 16 -16.91 24.57 11.25
C ASP A 16 -17.45 23.18 10.83
N LEU A 17 -16.63 22.38 10.16
CA LEU A 17 -17.07 21.06 9.73
C LEU A 17 -16.97 20.03 10.88
N PRO A 18 -17.99 19.16 11.05
CA PRO A 18 -17.93 18.12 12.04
C PRO A 18 -16.79 17.15 11.74
N ARG A 19 -16.05 16.79 12.77
CA ARG A 19 -14.88 15.91 12.68
C ARG A 19 -15.16 14.60 13.41
N TRP A 20 -14.65 13.50 12.86
CA TRP A 20 -14.70 12.17 13.46
C TRP A 20 -13.31 11.56 13.45
N SER A 21 -12.95 10.88 14.52
CA SER A 21 -11.67 10.21 14.59
C SER A 21 -11.58 9.07 13.58
N TYR A 22 -10.52 9.06 12.76
CA TYR A 22 -10.19 7.97 11.86
C TYR A 22 -9.81 6.69 12.63
N GLU A 23 -9.34 6.81 13.88
CA GLU A 23 -9.01 5.68 14.74
C GLU A 23 -10.19 4.72 14.93
N GLU A 24 -11.44 5.22 14.83
CA GLU A 24 -12.63 4.39 14.90
C GLU A 24 -12.75 3.38 13.75
N LEU A 25 -12.09 3.61 12.62
CA LEU A 25 -12.08 2.73 11.45
C LEU A 25 -10.83 1.83 11.37
N LYS A 26 -9.81 2.04 12.20
CA LYS A 26 -8.59 1.23 12.25
C LYS A 26 -8.80 -0.11 12.96
N LEU A 27 -9.77 -0.89 12.50
CA LEU A 27 -10.06 -2.21 13.04
C LEU A 27 -9.46 -3.29 12.14
N MET A 28 -8.73 -4.21 12.73
CA MET A 28 -8.10 -5.31 12.01
C MET A 28 -8.49 -6.66 12.60
N GLY A 29 -9.07 -7.50 11.75
CA GLY A 29 -9.47 -8.84 12.13
C GLY A 29 -10.92 -8.95 12.66
N ILE A 30 -11.46 -10.17 12.56
CA ILE A 30 -12.87 -10.47 12.91
C ILE A 30 -13.14 -10.22 14.40
N THR A 31 -12.16 -10.48 15.24
CA THR A 31 -12.29 -10.34 16.71
C THR A 31 -12.44 -8.88 17.16
N GLU A 32 -11.87 -7.93 16.42
CA GLU A 32 -11.99 -6.51 16.71
C GLU A 32 -13.23 -5.88 16.04
N VAL A 33 -13.59 -6.37 14.86
CA VAL A 33 -14.69 -5.82 14.06
C VAL A 33 -16.05 -6.17 14.67
N LEU A 34 -16.28 -7.43 15.09
CA LEU A 34 -17.58 -7.86 15.60
C LEU A 34 -18.09 -7.02 16.79
N PRO A 35 -17.31 -6.77 17.85
CA PRO A 35 -17.75 -5.93 18.97
C PRO A 35 -17.94 -4.45 18.57
N ALA A 36 -17.26 -3.98 17.55
CA ALA A 36 -17.32 -2.59 17.09
C ALA A 36 -18.52 -2.29 16.19
N ILE A 37 -19.22 -3.31 15.66
CA ILE A 37 -20.35 -3.13 14.73
C ILE A 37 -21.41 -2.13 15.25
N PRO A 38 -21.92 -2.20 16.49
CA PRO A 38 -22.93 -1.26 16.96
C PRO A 38 -22.42 0.20 16.98
N ARG A 39 -21.15 0.39 17.36
CA ARG A 39 -20.48 1.71 17.35
C ARG A 39 -20.35 2.23 15.93
N LEU A 40 -19.87 1.43 14.99
CA LEU A 40 -19.72 1.79 13.58
C LEU A 40 -21.06 2.12 12.92
N LEU A 41 -22.12 1.38 13.25
CA LEU A 41 -23.46 1.67 12.75
C LEU A 41 -24.00 2.99 13.29
N ARG A 42 -23.70 3.32 14.54
CA ARG A 42 -24.05 4.59 15.18
C ARG A 42 -23.29 5.74 14.52
N LEU A 43 -21.98 5.62 14.39
CA LEU A 43 -21.14 6.57 13.69
C LEU A 43 -21.65 6.86 12.27
N ARG A 44 -21.94 5.80 11.49
CA ARG A 44 -22.48 5.93 10.14
C ARG A 44 -23.81 6.71 10.11
N ARG A 45 -24.72 6.47 11.07
CA ARG A 45 -25.98 7.21 11.17
C ARG A 45 -25.74 8.69 11.47
N THR A 46 -24.83 9.01 12.38
CA THR A 46 -24.44 10.40 12.71
C THR A 46 -23.84 11.10 11.50
N MET A 47 -22.93 10.46 10.77
CA MET A 47 -22.34 11.03 9.56
C MET A 47 -23.39 11.26 8.46
N VAL A 48 -24.29 10.30 8.22
CA VAL A 48 -25.39 10.47 7.25
C VAL A 48 -26.24 11.69 7.60
N ARG A 49 -26.64 11.83 8.87
CA ARG A 49 -27.43 12.98 9.33
C ARG A 49 -26.69 14.30 9.08
N ALA A 50 -25.44 14.40 9.51
CA ALA A 50 -24.64 15.61 9.33
C ALA A 50 -24.42 15.98 7.84
N ILE A 51 -24.30 14.99 6.96
CA ILE A 51 -24.18 15.23 5.50
C ILE A 51 -25.50 15.73 4.94
N LEU A 52 -26.63 15.15 5.33
CA LEU A 52 -27.96 15.57 4.85
C LEU A 52 -28.31 16.98 5.35
N GLU A 53 -28.01 17.30 6.61
CA GLU A 53 -28.25 18.64 7.18
C GLU A 53 -27.44 19.74 6.47
N ARG A 54 -26.24 19.43 6.02
CA ARG A 54 -25.35 20.40 5.33
C ARG A 54 -25.47 20.38 3.82
N SER A 55 -25.99 19.30 3.26
CA SER A 55 -26.13 19.11 1.81
C SER A 55 -24.92 19.55 0.98
N PRO A 56 -23.70 19.05 1.28
CA PRO A 56 -22.53 19.43 0.51
C PRO A 56 -22.69 19.04 -0.97
N GLU A 57 -22.03 19.77 -1.86
CA GLU A 57 -22.06 19.50 -3.31
C GLU A 57 -21.45 18.14 -3.65
N ALA A 58 -20.41 17.73 -2.90
CA ALA A 58 -19.76 16.43 -3.09
C ALA A 58 -19.45 15.74 -1.75
N VAL A 59 -19.57 14.41 -1.76
CA VAL A 59 -19.08 13.51 -0.70
C VAL A 59 -18.01 12.62 -1.29
N VAL A 60 -16.78 12.79 -0.81
CA VAL A 60 -15.64 11.95 -1.21
C VAL A 60 -15.34 10.95 -0.11
N VAL A 61 -15.27 9.67 -0.45
CA VAL A 61 -14.84 8.61 0.47
C VAL A 61 -13.55 7.97 0.00
N VAL A 62 -12.66 7.68 0.94
CA VAL A 62 -11.35 7.09 0.67
C VAL A 62 -11.16 5.87 1.56
N ASP A 63 -10.74 4.75 0.98
CA ASP A 63 -10.47 3.50 1.71
C ASP A 63 -11.65 2.98 2.57
N SER A 64 -11.41 2.08 3.51
CA SER A 64 -12.41 1.50 4.44
C SER A 64 -13.74 1.10 3.79
N PRO A 65 -13.72 0.26 2.74
CA PRO A 65 -14.89 0.01 1.89
C PRO A 65 -16.08 -0.62 2.63
N ASP A 66 -15.85 -1.42 3.68
CA ASP A 66 -16.93 -2.04 4.46
C ASP A 66 -17.78 -0.98 5.21
N PHE A 67 -17.17 0.15 5.56
CA PHE A 67 -17.88 1.27 6.17
C PHE A 67 -18.45 2.22 5.10
N HIS A 68 -17.62 2.67 4.16
CA HIS A 68 -17.96 3.74 3.23
C HIS A 68 -18.98 3.33 2.17
N LEU A 69 -18.94 2.11 1.64
CA LEU A 69 -19.97 1.64 0.71
C LEU A 69 -21.37 1.66 1.38
N GLY A 70 -21.43 1.26 2.65
CA GLY A 70 -22.67 1.32 3.42
C GLY A 70 -23.13 2.74 3.76
N LEU A 71 -22.19 3.67 3.97
CA LEU A 71 -22.47 5.10 4.19
C LEU A 71 -23.12 5.71 2.95
N VAL A 72 -22.47 5.59 1.78
CA VAL A 72 -22.94 6.17 0.53
C VAL A 72 -24.25 5.54 0.06
N SER A 73 -24.38 4.22 0.19
CA SER A 73 -25.67 3.52 -0.10
C SER A 73 -26.81 4.05 0.78
N ARG A 74 -26.55 4.41 2.03
CA ARG A 74 -27.56 5.02 2.91
C ARG A 74 -27.89 6.44 2.48
N LEU A 75 -26.90 7.26 2.12
CA LEU A 75 -27.10 8.62 1.61
C LEU A 75 -27.98 8.61 0.38
N ARG A 76 -27.72 7.76 -0.60
CA ARG A 76 -28.56 7.65 -1.82
C ARG A 76 -29.99 7.28 -1.51
N ARG A 77 -30.20 6.33 -0.61
CA ARG A 77 -31.57 5.93 -0.19
C ARG A 77 -32.33 6.99 0.60
N THR A 78 -31.63 7.93 1.21
CA THR A 78 -32.24 9.05 1.93
C THR A 78 -32.38 10.32 1.08
N GLY A 79 -32.13 10.24 -0.24
CA GLY A 79 -32.38 11.32 -1.17
C GLY A 79 -31.24 12.33 -1.31
N TYR A 80 -30.01 12.00 -0.87
CA TYR A 80 -28.87 12.87 -1.11
C TYR A 80 -28.60 13.00 -2.62
N GLY A 81 -28.71 14.24 -3.13
CA GLY A 81 -28.57 14.59 -4.55
C GLY A 81 -27.18 15.07 -4.96
N GLY A 82 -26.28 15.33 -4.02
CA GLY A 82 -24.92 15.77 -4.32
C GLY A 82 -24.06 14.64 -4.92
N LYS A 83 -22.91 15.03 -5.48
CA LYS A 83 -21.97 14.12 -6.12
C LYS A 83 -21.34 13.17 -5.10
N THR A 84 -21.24 11.88 -5.43
CA THR A 84 -20.57 10.87 -4.59
C THR A 84 -19.35 10.32 -5.31
N VAL A 85 -18.19 10.41 -4.68
CA VAL A 85 -16.93 10.00 -5.27
C VAL A 85 -16.23 8.95 -4.40
N CYS A 86 -15.78 7.87 -5.02
CA CYS A 86 -14.92 6.86 -4.39
C CYS A 86 -13.49 7.07 -4.87
N LEU A 87 -12.65 7.64 -4.03
CA LEU A 87 -11.22 7.81 -4.27
C LEU A 87 -10.46 6.62 -3.66
N ALA A 88 -9.45 6.10 -4.35
CA ALA A 88 -8.76 4.87 -4.01
C ALA A 88 -9.76 3.71 -3.85
N THR A 89 -10.32 3.27 -4.97
CA THR A 89 -11.38 2.26 -5.01
C THR A 89 -10.94 0.95 -4.35
N PRO A 90 -11.87 0.20 -3.73
CA PRO A 90 -11.54 -1.11 -3.17
C PRO A 90 -11.06 -2.07 -4.26
N THR A 91 -10.15 -2.97 -3.90
CA THR A 91 -9.53 -3.97 -4.79
C THR A 91 -10.52 -5.07 -5.22
N VAL A 92 -11.63 -4.66 -5.84
CA VAL A 92 -12.74 -5.55 -6.27
C VAL A 92 -12.34 -6.54 -7.35
N TRP A 93 -11.24 -6.29 -8.03
CA TRP A 93 -10.64 -7.18 -9.01
C TRP A 93 -9.95 -8.41 -8.36
N ALA A 94 -9.50 -8.27 -7.11
CA ALA A 94 -8.82 -9.31 -6.37
C ALA A 94 -9.77 -10.15 -5.51
N TRP A 95 -10.77 -9.51 -4.88
CA TRP A 95 -11.72 -10.18 -3.98
C TRP A 95 -13.01 -9.37 -3.83
N ARG A 96 -14.09 -10.02 -3.39
CA ARG A 96 -15.41 -9.39 -3.19
C ARG A 96 -15.90 -8.60 -4.42
N SER A 97 -15.73 -9.17 -5.62
CA SER A 97 -16.14 -8.55 -6.88
C SER A 97 -17.62 -8.10 -6.92
N GLY A 98 -18.50 -8.69 -6.09
CA GLY A 98 -19.88 -8.25 -5.92
C GLY A 98 -20.06 -6.78 -5.50
N ARG A 99 -19.03 -6.16 -4.88
CA ARG A 99 -19.01 -4.73 -4.54
C ARG A 99 -19.06 -3.80 -5.76
N VAL A 100 -18.70 -4.27 -6.94
CA VAL A 100 -18.83 -3.52 -8.21
C VAL A 100 -20.27 -3.03 -8.41
N ARG A 101 -21.28 -3.81 -7.99
CA ARG A 101 -22.68 -3.39 -8.07
C ARG A 101 -22.97 -2.15 -7.23
N ALA A 102 -22.39 -2.07 -6.03
CA ALA A 102 -22.53 -0.90 -5.16
C ALA A 102 -21.79 0.31 -5.74
N LEU A 103 -20.57 0.11 -6.25
CA LEU A 103 -19.81 1.18 -6.92
C LEU A 103 -20.59 1.76 -8.08
N ARG A 104 -21.15 0.89 -8.97
CA ARG A 104 -21.93 1.33 -10.13
C ARG A 104 -23.25 2.03 -9.77
N ARG A 105 -23.93 1.59 -8.71
CA ARG A 105 -25.24 2.11 -8.33
C ARG A 105 -25.18 3.40 -7.53
N ASP A 106 -24.23 3.47 -6.58
CA ASP A 106 -24.25 4.46 -5.52
C ASP A 106 -23.24 5.59 -5.72
N PHE A 107 -22.28 5.44 -6.64
CA PHE A 107 -21.24 6.44 -6.89
C PHE A 107 -21.34 7.05 -8.28
N ASP A 108 -21.26 8.38 -8.33
CA ASP A 108 -21.23 9.12 -9.59
C ASP A 108 -19.86 9.01 -10.27
N LEU A 109 -18.79 8.86 -9.47
CA LEU A 109 -17.42 8.74 -9.97
C LEU A 109 -16.57 7.86 -9.06
N CYS A 110 -15.78 7.00 -9.68
CA CYS A 110 -14.75 6.20 -9.04
C CYS A 110 -13.37 6.58 -9.56
N LEU A 111 -12.43 6.84 -8.65
CA LEU A 111 -11.05 7.23 -8.95
C LEU A 111 -10.09 6.17 -8.40
N PRO A 112 -9.85 5.07 -9.14
CA PRO A 112 -8.90 4.04 -8.74
C PRO A 112 -7.46 4.55 -8.79
N LEU A 113 -6.55 3.85 -8.11
CA LEU A 113 -5.15 4.22 -8.05
C LEU A 113 -4.36 3.71 -9.27
N PHE A 114 -4.79 2.61 -9.90
CA PHE A 114 -4.05 1.97 -10.98
C PHE A 114 -4.85 1.89 -12.28
N SER A 115 -4.15 1.98 -13.41
CA SER A 115 -4.74 1.91 -14.75
C SER A 115 -5.53 0.62 -15.00
N PHE A 116 -5.03 -0.52 -14.50
CA PHE A 116 -5.72 -1.80 -14.66
C PHE A 116 -7.01 -1.89 -13.83
N GLU A 117 -7.08 -1.22 -12.68
CA GLU A 117 -8.31 -1.11 -11.88
C GLU A 117 -9.36 -0.29 -12.63
N HIS A 118 -8.95 0.83 -13.25
CA HIS A 118 -9.83 1.63 -14.09
C HIS A 118 -10.43 0.80 -15.21
N ARG A 119 -9.61 0.06 -15.98
CA ARG A 119 -10.10 -0.83 -17.05
C ARG A 119 -11.09 -1.87 -16.51
N TYR A 120 -10.75 -2.52 -15.40
CA TYR A 120 -11.61 -3.51 -14.75
C TYR A 120 -12.99 -2.93 -14.36
N LEU A 121 -13.02 -1.71 -13.82
CA LEU A 121 -14.24 -1.02 -13.41
C LEU A 121 -15.06 -0.55 -14.61
N ALA A 122 -14.42 0.06 -15.61
CA ALA A 122 -15.05 0.56 -16.83
C ALA A 122 -15.73 -0.57 -17.63
N GLU A 123 -15.06 -1.72 -17.80
CA GLU A 123 -15.64 -2.92 -18.43
C GLU A 123 -16.90 -3.44 -17.73
N ARG A 124 -17.11 -3.09 -16.45
CA ARG A 124 -18.28 -3.46 -15.64
C ARG A 124 -19.29 -2.35 -15.47
N GLY A 125 -19.18 -1.30 -16.30
CA GLY A 125 -20.11 -0.18 -16.33
C GLY A 125 -20.05 0.74 -15.11
N VAL A 126 -18.92 0.77 -14.38
CA VAL A 126 -18.67 1.75 -13.33
C VAL A 126 -18.10 3.00 -13.98
N ASN A 127 -18.69 4.17 -13.69
CA ASN A 127 -18.12 5.44 -14.12
C ASN A 127 -16.81 5.68 -13.35
N SER A 128 -15.69 5.47 -14.02
CA SER A 128 -14.36 5.63 -13.43
C SER A 128 -13.44 6.44 -14.33
N ARG A 129 -12.54 7.20 -13.70
CA ARG A 129 -11.48 7.97 -14.35
C ARG A 129 -10.15 7.67 -13.67
N TRP A 130 -9.08 7.70 -14.43
CA TRP A 130 -7.72 7.49 -13.94
C TRP A 130 -6.75 8.30 -14.80
N ALA A 131 -5.69 8.83 -14.20
CA ALA A 131 -4.61 9.53 -14.90
C ALA A 131 -3.24 9.12 -14.39
N VAL A 132 -3.00 9.21 -13.08
CA VAL A 132 -1.68 9.00 -12.48
C VAL A 132 -1.83 8.52 -11.04
N HIS A 133 -0.86 7.73 -10.58
CA HIS A 133 -0.78 7.33 -9.17
C HIS A 133 -0.04 8.39 -8.34
N PRO A 134 -0.51 8.78 -7.13
CA PRO A 134 0.07 9.86 -6.33
C PRO A 134 1.52 9.63 -5.90
N LEU A 135 1.97 8.38 -5.77
CA LEU A 135 3.37 8.09 -5.45
C LEU A 135 4.35 8.52 -6.56
N VAL A 136 3.91 8.72 -7.80
CA VAL A 136 4.76 9.20 -8.88
C VAL A 136 5.33 10.58 -8.53
N GLU A 137 4.47 11.50 -8.06
CA GLU A 137 4.88 12.80 -7.58
C GLU A 137 5.56 12.73 -6.21
N GLY A 138 5.01 11.94 -5.29
CA GLY A 138 5.52 11.79 -3.92
C GLY A 138 6.93 11.24 -3.81
N LEU A 139 7.42 10.56 -4.85
CA LEU A 139 8.79 10.04 -4.92
C LEU A 139 9.71 10.83 -5.86
N LYS A 140 9.20 11.88 -6.50
CA LYS A 140 10.00 12.73 -7.38
C LYS A 140 11.12 13.42 -6.60
N GLY A 141 12.34 13.24 -7.07
CA GLY A 141 13.52 13.79 -6.41
C GLY A 141 13.93 13.10 -5.11
N CYS A 142 13.31 11.96 -4.75
CA CYS A 142 13.75 11.17 -3.61
C CYS A 142 15.25 10.83 -3.74
N ARG A 143 16.01 11.06 -2.67
CA ARG A 143 17.44 10.76 -2.56
C ARG A 143 17.76 10.22 -1.18
N ALA A 144 18.71 9.33 -1.10
CA ALA A 144 19.28 8.90 0.17
C ALA A 144 19.93 10.10 0.88
N PRO A 145 19.62 10.34 2.17
CA PRO A 145 20.27 11.39 2.95
C PRO A 145 21.77 11.22 3.03
N GLU A 146 22.49 12.33 3.16
CA GLU A 146 23.95 12.35 3.26
C GLU A 146 24.47 11.45 4.40
N ALA A 147 23.78 11.45 5.54
CA ALA A 147 24.12 10.60 6.68
C ALA A 147 24.09 9.11 6.31
N LEU A 148 23.09 8.67 5.54
CA LEU A 148 22.98 7.29 5.08
C LEU A 148 24.07 6.97 4.03
N ARG A 149 24.31 7.85 3.08
CA ARG A 149 25.36 7.69 2.07
C ARG A 149 26.76 7.58 2.67
N ARG A 150 27.08 8.41 3.67
CA ARG A 150 28.37 8.32 4.41
C ARG A 150 28.49 7.01 5.15
N ARG A 151 27.41 6.59 5.81
CA ARG A 151 27.38 5.34 6.60
C ARG A 151 27.55 4.11 5.71
N THR A 152 27.01 4.11 4.52
CA THR A 152 27.13 2.99 3.57
C THR A 152 28.47 2.95 2.84
N GLY A 153 29.16 4.09 2.69
CA GLY A 153 30.56 4.15 2.21
C GLY A 153 30.82 3.47 0.86
N GLY A 154 29.81 3.36 -0.02
CA GLY A 154 29.92 2.63 -1.29
C GLY A 154 29.73 1.11 -1.17
N ALA A 155 29.35 0.60 -0.01
CA ALA A 155 29.03 -0.81 0.17
C ALA A 155 27.81 -1.23 -0.69
N ARG A 156 27.74 -2.51 -1.03
CA ARG A 156 26.59 -3.11 -1.72
C ARG A 156 25.44 -3.32 -0.75
N VAL A 157 24.59 -2.30 -0.62
CA VAL A 157 23.49 -2.27 0.36
C VAL A 157 22.32 -3.11 -0.12
N ILE A 158 21.78 -3.93 0.76
CA ILE A 158 20.49 -4.62 0.59
C ILE A 158 19.51 -4.06 1.63
N ALA A 159 18.42 -3.45 1.18
CA ALA A 159 17.38 -2.95 2.06
C ALA A 159 16.44 -4.08 2.50
N LEU A 160 16.29 -4.23 3.80
CA LEU A 160 15.42 -5.23 4.38
C LEU A 160 14.19 -4.55 5.03
N MET A 161 13.00 -4.86 4.51
CA MET A 161 11.75 -4.18 4.85
C MET A 161 10.81 -5.13 5.61
N PRO A 162 10.89 -5.23 6.94
CA PRO A 162 10.12 -6.22 7.73
C PRO A 162 8.62 -5.88 7.82
N GLY A 163 8.22 -4.69 7.39
CA GLY A 163 6.86 -4.20 7.42
C GLY A 163 6.62 -3.13 8.49
N SER A 164 5.44 -2.53 8.44
CA SER A 164 5.03 -1.41 9.29
C SER A 164 3.98 -1.78 10.35
N ARG A 165 3.67 -3.06 10.50
CA ARG A 165 2.66 -3.58 11.44
C ARG A 165 3.25 -4.70 12.28
N ARG A 166 2.75 -4.85 13.53
CA ARG A 166 3.16 -5.96 14.42
C ARG A 166 2.99 -7.33 13.76
N TYR A 167 1.91 -7.52 13.00
CA TYR A 167 1.66 -8.75 12.26
C TYR A 167 2.77 -9.03 11.24
N ASP A 168 3.13 -8.04 10.43
CA ASP A 168 4.17 -8.20 9.39
C ASP A 168 5.51 -8.55 10.02
N ILE A 169 5.94 -7.78 11.03
CA ILE A 169 7.20 -8.00 11.75
C ILE A 169 7.24 -9.42 12.36
N ARG A 170 6.15 -9.85 13.00
CA ARG A 170 6.06 -11.17 13.64
C ARG A 170 6.33 -12.32 12.67
N TYR A 171 5.85 -12.24 11.43
CA TYR A 171 5.93 -13.35 10.47
C TYR A 171 7.12 -13.28 9.53
N HIS A 172 7.79 -12.14 9.41
CA HIS A 172 8.81 -11.94 8.38
C HIS A 172 10.20 -11.65 8.95
N LEU A 173 10.31 -11.07 10.16
CA LEU A 173 11.58 -10.59 10.71
C LEU A 173 12.65 -11.71 10.78
N GLU A 174 12.34 -12.87 11.34
CA GLU A 174 13.32 -13.96 11.49
C GLU A 174 13.87 -14.45 10.14
N ARG A 175 13.04 -14.44 9.10
CA ARG A 175 13.47 -14.81 7.75
C ARG A 175 14.43 -13.79 7.17
N LEU A 176 14.12 -12.52 7.35
CA LEU A 176 14.99 -11.43 6.90
C LEU A 176 16.28 -11.39 7.71
N MET A 177 16.26 -11.68 9.02
CA MET A 177 17.47 -11.78 9.84
C MET A 177 18.35 -12.96 9.40
N GLY A 178 17.74 -14.10 9.05
CA GLY A 178 18.47 -15.21 8.46
C GLY A 178 19.14 -14.84 7.14
N ALA A 179 18.40 -14.17 6.24
CA ALA A 179 18.94 -13.67 4.98
C ALA A 179 20.06 -12.63 5.21
N ALA A 180 19.89 -11.74 6.20
CA ALA A 180 20.89 -10.72 6.54
C ALA A 180 22.22 -11.34 7.00
N ARG A 181 22.19 -12.44 7.74
CA ARG A 181 23.43 -13.14 8.15
C ARG A 181 24.19 -13.67 6.92
N ILE A 182 23.51 -14.35 6.01
CA ILE A 182 24.11 -14.87 4.77
C ILE A 182 24.67 -13.70 3.94
N LEU A 183 23.89 -12.65 3.72
CA LEU A 183 24.31 -11.47 2.96
C LEU A 183 25.57 -10.81 3.55
N ARG A 184 25.64 -10.70 4.87
CA ARG A 184 26.80 -10.13 5.57
C ARG A 184 28.05 -11.02 5.43
N ASP A 185 27.88 -12.33 5.56
CA ASP A 185 28.97 -13.29 5.42
C ASP A 185 29.55 -13.27 3.97
N ASP A 186 28.70 -12.91 2.98
CA ASP A 186 29.08 -12.72 1.56
C ASP A 186 29.53 -11.28 1.25
N GLY A 187 29.78 -10.41 2.25
CA GLY A 187 30.30 -9.06 2.09
C GLY A 187 29.29 -8.02 1.60
N ARG A 188 28.00 -8.29 1.69
CA ARG A 188 26.94 -7.31 1.46
C ARG A 188 26.64 -6.54 2.76
N LEU A 189 26.00 -5.39 2.64
CA LEU A 189 25.54 -4.59 3.77
C LEU A 189 24.01 -4.64 3.90
N PRO A 190 23.44 -5.61 4.62
CA PRO A 190 22.01 -5.62 4.89
C PRO A 190 21.66 -4.55 5.94
N ILE A 191 20.67 -3.70 5.61
CA ILE A 191 20.16 -2.66 6.52
C ILE A 191 18.66 -2.84 6.67
N PHE A 192 18.19 -2.93 7.92
CA PHE A 192 16.77 -3.04 8.24
C PHE A 192 16.10 -1.68 8.36
N SER A 193 14.94 -1.53 7.73
CA SER A 193 14.09 -0.35 7.94
C SER A 193 13.29 -0.48 9.23
N ILE A 194 13.33 0.57 10.05
CA ILE A 194 12.41 0.80 11.18
C ILE A 194 11.38 1.82 10.70
N ALA A 195 10.19 1.37 10.35
CA ALA A 195 9.19 2.25 9.75
C ALA A 195 8.77 3.39 10.71
N PRO A 196 8.79 4.67 10.28
CA PRO A 196 8.46 5.81 11.14
C PRO A 196 7.04 5.76 11.75
N GLY A 197 6.12 5.04 11.10
CA GLY A 197 4.74 4.87 11.57
C GLY A 197 4.53 3.80 12.66
N LEU A 198 5.58 3.14 13.13
CA LEU A 198 5.49 2.19 14.24
C LEU A 198 5.24 2.92 15.58
N SER A 199 4.46 2.30 16.46
CA SER A 199 4.36 2.81 17.82
C SER A 199 5.74 2.77 18.50
N PRO A 200 6.04 3.72 19.42
CA PRO A 200 7.34 3.77 20.10
C PRO A 200 7.74 2.44 20.75
N ALA A 201 6.78 1.74 21.38
CA ALA A 201 7.01 0.44 22.00
C ALA A 201 7.39 -0.65 20.97
N LEU A 202 6.72 -0.69 19.82
CA LEU A 202 7.01 -1.67 18.78
C LEU A 202 8.34 -1.36 18.06
N ALA A 203 8.67 -0.09 17.88
CA ALA A 203 9.95 0.33 17.33
C ALA A 203 11.12 -0.03 18.27
N ALA A 204 10.94 0.14 19.59
CA ALA A 204 11.93 -0.27 20.59
C ALA A 204 12.12 -1.79 20.58
N GLU A 205 11.03 -2.57 20.63
CA GLU A 205 11.06 -4.03 20.52
C GLU A 205 11.79 -4.51 19.25
N LEU A 206 11.54 -3.84 18.12
CA LEU A 206 12.19 -4.18 16.86
C LEU A 206 13.69 -3.88 16.88
N ARG A 207 14.12 -2.75 17.44
CA ARG A 207 15.55 -2.42 17.58
C ARG A 207 16.28 -3.40 18.48
N GLU A 208 15.69 -3.79 19.60
CA GLU A 208 16.24 -4.81 20.50
C GLU A 208 16.46 -6.14 19.77
N ARG A 209 15.46 -6.60 19.01
CA ARG A 209 15.57 -7.84 18.20
C ARG A 209 16.58 -7.74 17.07
N LEU A 210 16.87 -6.55 16.58
CA LEU A 210 17.84 -6.28 15.51
C LEU A 210 19.22 -5.90 16.05
N GLU A 211 19.48 -6.08 17.35
CA GLU A 211 20.80 -5.85 17.92
C GLU A 211 21.87 -6.62 17.13
N GLY A 212 22.95 -5.93 16.77
CA GLY A 212 24.01 -6.48 15.91
C GLY A 212 23.75 -6.42 14.41
N PHE A 213 22.61 -5.87 13.97
CA PHE A 213 22.35 -5.53 12.57
C PHE A 213 22.29 -4.02 12.36
N GLU A 214 22.60 -3.60 11.15
CA GLU A 214 22.41 -2.21 10.73
C GLU A 214 20.93 -1.88 10.57
N THR A 215 20.51 -0.72 11.10
CA THR A 215 19.12 -0.26 11.01
C THR A 215 19.04 1.17 10.46
N TRP A 216 17.92 1.50 9.82
CA TRP A 216 17.59 2.84 9.37
C TRP A 216 16.23 3.28 9.91
N ASP A 217 16.21 4.37 10.68
CA ASP A 217 15.01 4.92 11.34
C ASP A 217 14.31 6.03 10.51
N GLY A 218 14.85 6.38 9.34
CA GLY A 218 14.26 7.33 8.41
C GLY A 218 13.20 6.67 7.51
N GLU A 219 12.81 7.40 6.48
CA GLU A 219 11.85 6.90 5.51
C GLU A 219 12.38 5.68 4.75
N GLY A 220 11.54 4.65 4.59
CA GLY A 220 11.94 3.43 3.88
C GLY A 220 12.38 3.67 2.43
N ARG A 221 11.79 4.69 1.77
CA ARG A 221 12.18 5.12 0.41
C ARG A 221 13.62 5.65 0.33
N GLU A 222 14.12 6.28 1.39
CA GLU A 222 15.51 6.76 1.46
C GLU A 222 16.49 5.58 1.54
N LEU A 223 16.15 4.56 2.33
CA LEU A 223 16.93 3.33 2.40
C LEU A 223 16.91 2.57 1.08
N MET A 224 15.75 2.47 0.43
CA MET A 224 15.65 1.86 -0.89
C MET A 224 16.49 2.60 -1.93
N GLU A 225 16.54 3.94 -1.88
CA GLU A 225 17.37 4.74 -2.81
C GLU A 225 18.87 4.48 -2.61
N ALA A 226 19.32 4.17 -1.41
CA ALA A 226 20.69 3.79 -1.12
C ALA A 226 21.02 2.32 -1.47
N ALA A 227 19.99 1.48 -1.69
CA ALA A 227 20.18 0.04 -1.84
C ALA A 227 20.34 -0.39 -3.31
N GLU A 228 21.06 -1.49 -3.52
CA GLU A 228 21.15 -2.19 -4.81
C GLU A 228 19.87 -3.00 -5.09
N ALA A 229 19.33 -3.65 -4.07
CA ALA A 229 18.09 -4.41 -4.13
C ALA A 229 17.37 -4.41 -2.77
N VAL A 230 16.13 -4.85 -2.76
CA VAL A 230 15.22 -4.84 -1.61
C VAL A 230 14.72 -6.26 -1.34
N ALA A 231 14.57 -6.65 -0.09
CA ALA A 231 13.74 -7.79 0.30
C ALA A 231 12.75 -7.37 1.39
N GLY A 232 11.49 -7.74 1.25
CA GLY A 232 10.51 -7.31 2.24
C GLY A 232 9.08 -7.72 1.95
N VAL A 233 8.19 -7.26 2.83
CA VAL A 233 6.76 -7.60 2.80
C VAL A 233 6.06 -6.87 1.66
N SER A 234 5.11 -7.54 1.01
CA SER A 234 4.25 -6.93 -0.02
C SER A 234 3.43 -5.76 0.54
N GLY A 235 3.20 -4.75 -0.28
CA GLY A 235 2.41 -3.57 0.06
C GLY A 235 2.84 -2.37 -0.78
N THR A 236 2.60 -1.17 -0.27
CA THR A 236 3.02 0.10 -0.90
C THR A 236 4.54 0.12 -1.16
N VAL A 237 5.32 -0.50 -0.29
CA VAL A 237 6.78 -0.60 -0.41
C VAL A 237 7.23 -1.23 -1.73
N ALA A 238 6.49 -2.20 -2.28
CA ALA A 238 6.83 -2.80 -3.57
C ALA A 238 6.60 -1.83 -4.74
N VAL A 239 5.56 -0.99 -4.66
CA VAL A 239 5.31 0.07 -5.64
C VAL A 239 6.37 1.18 -5.53
N GLU A 240 6.76 1.55 -4.32
CA GLU A 240 7.83 2.51 -4.07
C GLU A 240 9.17 2.01 -4.61
N ALA A 241 9.53 0.73 -4.34
CA ALA A 241 10.73 0.11 -4.88
C ALA A 241 10.76 0.16 -6.43
N MET A 242 9.64 -0.18 -7.08
CA MET A 242 9.50 -0.12 -8.54
C MET A 242 9.68 1.32 -9.05
N LEU A 243 9.04 2.30 -8.43
CA LEU A 243 9.16 3.71 -8.81
C LEU A 243 10.58 4.24 -8.62
N LEU A 244 11.31 3.75 -7.63
CA LEU A 244 12.72 4.06 -7.37
C LEU A 244 13.69 3.20 -8.20
N ARG A 245 13.21 2.34 -9.09
CA ARG A 245 14.01 1.40 -9.89
C ARG A 245 14.85 0.46 -9.03
N ARG A 246 14.26 -0.05 -7.96
CA ARG A 246 14.91 -1.03 -7.09
C ARG A 246 14.22 -2.38 -7.25
N TYR A 247 15.00 -3.37 -7.64
CA TYR A 247 14.49 -4.74 -7.68
C TYR A 247 14.11 -5.21 -6.28
N MET A 248 13.00 -5.93 -6.17
CA MET A 248 12.52 -6.37 -4.87
C MET A 248 12.18 -7.86 -4.88
N VAL A 249 12.68 -8.58 -3.90
CA VAL A 249 12.18 -9.91 -3.53
C VAL A 249 11.05 -9.73 -2.54
N VAL A 250 9.84 -10.05 -2.97
CA VAL A 250 8.62 -9.92 -2.15
C VAL A 250 8.47 -11.18 -1.32
N ILE A 251 8.35 -11.01 0.00
CA ILE A 251 8.05 -12.11 0.91
C ILE A 251 6.66 -11.92 1.52
N TYR A 252 5.94 -13.02 1.69
CA TYR A 252 4.66 -12.99 2.39
C TYR A 252 4.42 -14.28 3.17
N ASN A 253 4.18 -14.12 4.46
CA ASN A 253 3.84 -15.19 5.36
C ASN A 253 2.73 -14.77 6.33
N GLY A 254 2.04 -15.73 6.91
CA GLY A 254 0.96 -15.49 7.84
C GLY A 254 0.49 -16.79 8.50
N ASN A 255 -0.51 -16.69 9.36
CA ASN A 255 -1.08 -17.86 9.99
C ASN A 255 -1.85 -18.74 8.96
N ALA A 256 -1.90 -20.05 9.25
CA ALA A 256 -2.50 -21.04 8.36
C ALA A 256 -3.99 -20.79 8.06
N VAL A 257 -4.74 -20.27 9.04
CA VAL A 257 -6.17 -20.00 8.90
C VAL A 257 -6.42 -18.82 7.95
N SER A 258 -5.70 -17.69 8.17
CA SER A 258 -5.80 -16.53 7.27
C SER A 258 -5.40 -16.90 5.83
N TRP A 259 -4.41 -17.78 5.68
CA TRP A 259 -3.98 -18.26 4.37
C TRP A 259 -5.03 -19.15 3.70
N ALA A 260 -5.66 -20.07 4.42
CA ALA A 260 -6.72 -20.91 3.89
C ALA A 260 -7.91 -20.07 3.41
N ILE A 261 -8.30 -19.06 4.21
CA ILE A 261 -9.36 -18.10 3.85
C ILE A 261 -8.95 -17.29 2.61
N ALA A 262 -7.73 -16.78 2.56
CA ALA A 262 -7.25 -16.02 1.42
C ALA A 262 -7.27 -16.87 0.14
N ARG A 263 -6.79 -18.12 0.16
CA ARG A 263 -6.85 -19.04 -1.00
C ARG A 263 -8.26 -19.33 -1.49
N ALA A 264 -9.23 -19.38 -0.58
CA ALA A 264 -10.62 -19.64 -0.95
C ALA A 264 -11.31 -18.43 -1.59
N LEU A 265 -10.97 -17.21 -1.15
CA LEU A 265 -11.66 -15.98 -1.50
C LEU A 265 -10.93 -15.11 -2.53
N VAL A 266 -9.60 -15.22 -2.60
CA VAL A 266 -8.74 -14.37 -3.43
C VAL A 266 -8.27 -15.16 -4.64
N ARG A 267 -8.64 -14.68 -5.84
CA ARG A 267 -8.31 -15.31 -7.13
C ARG A 267 -7.37 -14.41 -7.92
N ILE A 268 -6.16 -14.23 -7.40
CA ILE A 268 -5.14 -13.39 -8.03
C ILE A 268 -3.87 -14.20 -8.28
N PRO A 269 -3.19 -14.01 -9.42
CA PRO A 269 -1.93 -14.66 -9.71
C PRO A 269 -0.77 -14.11 -8.88
N TYR A 270 -0.85 -12.84 -8.44
CA TYR A 270 0.20 -12.13 -7.72
C TYR A 270 -0.36 -11.37 -6.52
N ILE A 271 0.47 -11.22 -5.46
CA ILE A 271 0.14 -10.39 -4.30
C ILE A 271 0.76 -8.97 -4.41
N SER A 272 1.73 -8.79 -5.29
CA SER A 272 2.46 -7.54 -5.49
C SER A 272 1.91 -6.78 -6.70
N ILE A 273 1.56 -5.52 -6.52
CA ILE A 273 1.04 -4.64 -7.58
C ILE A 273 2.01 -4.48 -8.76
N PRO A 274 3.33 -4.31 -8.57
CA PRO A 274 4.27 -4.25 -9.69
C PRO A 274 4.15 -5.40 -10.69
N ASN A 275 3.80 -6.61 -10.22
CA ASN A 275 3.61 -7.77 -11.08
C ASN A 275 2.38 -7.66 -12.00
N TYR A 276 1.38 -6.82 -11.64
CA TYR A 276 0.24 -6.49 -12.51
C TYR A 276 0.55 -5.38 -13.51
N LEU A 277 1.51 -4.52 -13.19
CA LEU A 277 1.89 -3.38 -14.04
C LEU A 277 2.92 -3.77 -15.09
N ALA A 278 3.75 -4.78 -14.82
CA ALA A 278 4.90 -5.18 -15.62
C ALA A 278 4.58 -6.09 -16.83
N GLY A 279 3.33 -6.22 -17.24
CA GLY A 279 2.97 -6.98 -18.43
C GLY A 279 2.06 -8.19 -18.20
N PRO A 280 1.98 -9.12 -19.16
CA PRO A 280 1.01 -10.21 -19.13
C PRO A 280 1.24 -11.19 -17.97
N PRO A 281 0.20 -11.91 -17.53
CA PRO A 281 0.32 -12.96 -16.52
C PRO A 281 1.33 -14.05 -16.93
N GLY A 282 2.08 -14.54 -15.95
CA GLY A 282 2.98 -15.69 -16.13
C GLY A 282 4.45 -15.42 -15.86
N THR A 283 4.89 -14.16 -15.98
CA THR A 283 6.28 -13.78 -15.66
C THR A 283 6.27 -12.62 -14.68
N PRO A 284 6.39 -12.85 -13.37
CA PRO A 284 6.40 -11.77 -12.39
C PRO A 284 7.63 -10.88 -12.56
N LEU A 285 7.48 -9.56 -12.36
CA LEU A 285 8.60 -8.63 -12.28
C LEU A 285 9.43 -8.93 -11.03
N TYR A 286 8.75 -9.06 -9.92
CA TYR A 286 9.33 -9.37 -8.61
C TYR A 286 8.99 -10.81 -8.21
N PRO A 287 9.96 -11.62 -7.81
CA PRO A 287 9.67 -12.94 -7.25
C PRO A 287 8.86 -12.80 -5.96
N GLU A 288 7.85 -13.63 -5.81
CA GLU A 288 6.99 -13.69 -4.64
C GLU A 288 7.23 -14.99 -3.89
N LEU A 289 7.94 -14.89 -2.78
CA LEU A 289 8.23 -16.03 -1.92
C LEU A 289 7.15 -16.13 -0.84
N LEU A 290 6.30 -17.15 -0.99
CA LEU A 290 5.13 -17.31 -0.14
C LEU A 290 5.34 -18.43 0.88
N ARG A 291 5.00 -18.20 2.13
CA ARG A 291 5.04 -19.21 3.21
C ARG A 291 6.39 -19.93 3.34
N GLY A 292 6.43 -21.25 3.08
CA GLY A 292 7.62 -22.09 3.18
C GLY A 292 8.72 -21.74 2.17
N ASP A 293 8.39 -21.05 1.08
CA ASP A 293 9.37 -20.62 0.09
C ASP A 293 10.14 -19.36 0.53
N ALA A 294 9.59 -18.58 1.47
CA ALA A 294 10.27 -17.41 2.06
C ALA A 294 11.37 -17.81 3.05
N ARG A 295 12.26 -18.72 2.65
CA ARG A 295 13.43 -19.13 3.44
C ARG A 295 14.60 -18.18 3.20
N PRO A 296 15.47 -17.96 4.20
CA PRO A 296 16.63 -17.08 4.07
C PRO A 296 17.47 -17.33 2.81
N GLU A 297 17.79 -18.58 2.54
CA GLU A 297 18.62 -18.97 1.40
C GLU A 297 17.95 -18.66 0.06
N ARG A 298 16.62 -18.84 0.00
CA ARG A 298 15.85 -18.53 -1.21
C ARG A 298 15.73 -17.02 -1.44
N ILE A 299 15.56 -16.24 -0.38
CA ILE A 299 15.57 -14.77 -0.45
C ILE A 299 16.90 -14.29 -1.03
N VAL A 300 18.03 -14.78 -0.49
CA VAL A 300 19.36 -14.41 -0.95
C VAL A 300 19.58 -14.87 -2.39
N GLN A 301 19.18 -16.09 -2.76
CA GLN A 301 19.29 -16.59 -4.13
C GLN A 301 18.58 -15.68 -5.14
N GLU A 302 17.35 -15.24 -4.84
CA GLU A 302 16.60 -14.35 -5.75
C GLU A 302 17.20 -12.93 -5.80
N LEU A 303 17.79 -12.43 -4.70
CA LEU A 303 18.56 -11.20 -4.72
C LEU A 303 19.78 -11.31 -5.62
N TYR A 304 20.54 -12.41 -5.50
CA TYR A 304 21.77 -12.62 -6.30
C TYR A 304 21.47 -12.85 -7.79
N ARG A 305 20.33 -13.47 -8.13
CA ARG A 305 19.91 -13.56 -9.54
C ARG A 305 19.84 -12.19 -10.21
N TYR A 306 19.42 -11.15 -9.46
CA TYR A 306 19.37 -9.80 -9.98
C TYR A 306 20.72 -9.09 -9.86
N THR A 307 21.37 -9.18 -8.69
CA THR A 307 22.57 -8.36 -8.43
C THR A 307 23.82 -8.85 -9.14
N ASP A 308 23.89 -10.16 -9.45
CA ASP A 308 25.12 -10.79 -9.96
C ASP A 308 24.96 -11.33 -11.39
N ASP A 309 23.74 -11.35 -11.98
CA ASP A 309 23.51 -11.72 -13.38
C ASP A 309 23.10 -10.47 -14.19
N PRO A 310 23.98 -9.95 -15.08
CA PRO A 310 23.70 -8.77 -15.88
C PRO A 310 22.50 -8.93 -16.83
N ALA A 311 22.23 -10.13 -17.34
CA ALA A 311 21.11 -10.36 -18.24
C ALA A 311 19.78 -10.30 -17.50
N VAL A 312 19.69 -10.92 -16.32
CA VAL A 312 18.52 -10.84 -15.43
C VAL A 312 18.29 -9.42 -14.97
N ARG A 313 19.36 -8.70 -14.60
CA ARG A 313 19.28 -7.28 -14.20
C ARG A 313 18.72 -6.42 -15.33
N SER A 314 19.29 -6.52 -16.54
CA SER A 314 18.85 -5.73 -17.70
C SER A 314 17.37 -5.95 -18.03
N GLU A 315 16.90 -7.19 -18.01
CA GLU A 315 15.49 -7.51 -18.25
C GLU A 315 14.59 -6.99 -17.14
N ALA A 316 14.97 -7.14 -15.88
CA ALA A 316 14.22 -6.62 -14.74
C ALA A 316 14.12 -5.08 -14.78
N ASP A 317 15.24 -4.40 -15.10
CA ASP A 317 15.29 -2.94 -15.19
C ASP A 317 14.37 -2.42 -16.32
N ARG A 318 14.40 -3.07 -17.48
CA ARG A 318 13.50 -2.77 -18.61
C ARG A 318 12.04 -2.90 -18.20
N ARG A 319 11.67 -3.99 -17.54
CA ARG A 319 10.31 -4.26 -17.10
C ARG A 319 9.86 -3.34 -15.95
N MET A 320 10.78 -2.95 -15.07
CA MET A 320 10.50 -1.91 -14.06
C MET A 320 10.15 -0.58 -14.73
N GLU A 321 10.85 -0.20 -15.80
CA GLU A 321 10.55 1.04 -16.53
C GLU A 321 9.17 0.99 -17.21
N GLU A 322 8.80 -0.14 -17.81
CA GLU A 322 7.46 -0.35 -18.36
C GLU A 322 6.37 -0.25 -17.29
N ALA A 323 6.59 -0.90 -16.14
CA ALA A 323 5.65 -0.84 -15.02
C ALA A 323 5.53 0.58 -14.43
N ARG A 324 6.63 1.34 -14.39
CA ARG A 324 6.64 2.76 -13.99
C ARG A 324 5.83 3.62 -14.97
N ALA A 325 6.01 3.42 -16.26
CA ALA A 325 5.23 4.14 -17.28
C ALA A 325 3.73 3.87 -17.14
N ALA A 326 3.34 2.65 -16.74
CA ALA A 326 1.96 2.28 -16.47
C ALA A 326 1.34 2.97 -15.22
N MET A 327 2.15 3.65 -14.41
CA MET A 327 1.70 4.46 -13.26
C MET A 327 1.18 5.84 -13.65
N GLY A 328 1.29 6.24 -14.93
CA GLY A 328 0.89 7.53 -15.43
C GLY A 328 1.92 8.64 -15.14
N ALA A 329 1.58 9.84 -15.58
CA ALA A 329 2.40 11.04 -15.36
C ALA A 329 1.49 12.25 -15.11
N GLY A 330 1.98 13.21 -14.32
CA GLY A 330 1.26 14.45 -14.01
C GLY A 330 0.95 14.60 -12.52
N ASP A 331 0.08 15.57 -12.23
CA ASP A 331 -0.36 15.91 -10.88
C ASP A 331 -1.63 15.10 -10.52
N ALA A 332 -1.49 14.13 -9.61
CA ALA A 332 -2.61 13.33 -9.14
C ALA A 332 -3.62 14.18 -8.32
N ALA A 333 -3.15 15.10 -7.50
CA ALA A 333 -4.01 15.93 -6.66
C ALA A 333 -4.83 16.90 -7.50
N GLY A 334 -4.21 17.56 -8.47
CA GLY A 334 -4.89 18.43 -9.44
C GLY A 334 -5.93 17.65 -10.25
N PHE A 335 -5.58 16.50 -10.79
CA PHE A 335 -6.52 15.64 -11.50
C PHE A 335 -7.73 15.22 -10.63
N TRP A 336 -7.50 14.86 -9.38
CA TRP A 336 -8.60 14.50 -8.47
C TRP A 336 -9.46 15.72 -8.12
N ALA A 337 -8.84 16.86 -7.84
CA ALA A 337 -9.57 18.10 -7.55
C ALA A 337 -10.50 18.48 -8.72
N GLU A 338 -9.97 18.49 -9.95
CA GLU A 338 -10.73 18.78 -11.17
C GLU A 338 -11.85 17.74 -11.42
N ALA A 339 -11.58 16.46 -11.15
CA ALA A 339 -12.56 15.40 -11.32
C ALA A 339 -13.67 15.42 -10.25
N ILE A 340 -13.38 15.88 -9.03
CA ILE A 340 -14.31 15.93 -7.90
C ILE A 340 -15.18 17.19 -7.96
N LEU A 341 -14.59 18.34 -8.24
CA LEU A 341 -15.30 19.61 -8.35
C LEU A 341 -16.28 19.60 -9.53
N PRO A 342 -17.39 20.35 -9.42
CA PRO A 342 -18.40 20.46 -10.49
C PRO A 342 -17.85 21.17 -11.73
#